data_43e706f192bbc236e3cfaa7f7d8dba65
#
_entry.id   43e706f192bbc236e3cfaa7f7d8dba65
#
_cell.length_a   1.000
_cell.length_b   1.000
_cell.length_c   1.000
_cell.angle_alpha   90.00
_cell.angle_beta   90.00
_cell.angle_gamma   90.00
#
_symmetry.space_group_name_H-M   'P 1'
#
loop_
_entity.id
_entity.type
_entity.pdbx_description
1 polymer ?
#
loop_
_entity_poly.entity_id
_entity_poly.type
_entity_poly.pdbx_seq_one_letter_code
_entity_poly.pdbx_strand_id
1 'polypeptide(L)'
;MSHSLQSSAVLTTVFTVEQAAEAASAGAQIVDAGDDESLVIAIRHARVDVLVCGPGSAADISRDSPLAARSGAWLLSARLLCGGLSAAEQAAGAGIARDRILVQVTPAEVGAASRAGWQVLVDVDDDAAGAAAEAAAGARASVCVWLGANVISTRHIAQIRRCLDMTESIRGSRPPAWAVRGLA
;
A
#
# COMPACT_ATOMS: atom_id res chain seq x y z
N MET A 1 -14.41 11.07 3.78
CA MET A 1 -14.86 9.70 3.49
C MET A 1 -13.72 8.78 3.87
N SER A 2 -13.88 7.95 4.92
CA SER A 2 -12.83 7.02 5.33
C SER A 2 -12.72 5.90 4.30
N HIS A 3 -11.73 5.98 3.40
CA HIS A 3 -11.37 4.84 2.58
C HIS A 3 -10.67 3.81 3.48
N SER A 4 -11.45 2.93 4.06
CA SER A 4 -10.92 1.70 4.64
C SER A 4 -10.25 0.91 3.50
N LEU A 5 -9.00 0.49 3.67
CA LEU A 5 -8.36 -0.49 2.78
C LEU A 5 -9.03 -1.86 3.06
N GLN A 6 -10.23 -2.05 2.53
CA GLN A 6 -11.01 -3.30 2.70
C GLN A 6 -10.49 -4.43 1.80
N SER A 7 -9.68 -4.10 0.80
CA SER A 7 -8.99 -5.04 -0.08
C SER A 7 -7.49 -4.69 -0.13
N SER A 8 -6.67 -5.66 -0.50
CA SER A 8 -5.23 -5.44 -0.62
C SER A 8 -4.94 -4.46 -1.75
N ALA A 9 -4.11 -3.45 -1.47
CA ALA A 9 -3.74 -2.40 -2.42
C ALA A 9 -2.33 -2.63 -2.99
N VAL A 10 -2.11 -2.17 -4.23
CA VAL A 10 -0.79 -2.12 -4.86
C VAL A 10 -0.25 -0.70 -4.75
N LEU A 11 0.98 -0.58 -4.23
CA LEU A 11 1.77 0.64 -4.18
C LEU A 11 2.95 0.53 -5.13
N THR A 12 3.30 1.62 -5.81
CA THR A 12 4.52 1.73 -6.59
C THR A 12 5.15 3.10 -6.45
N THR A 13 6.49 3.16 -6.51
CA THR A 13 7.23 4.41 -6.50
C THR A 13 7.18 5.06 -7.87
N VAL A 14 7.00 6.37 -7.90
CA VAL A 14 6.93 7.20 -9.12
C VAL A 14 7.81 8.44 -8.98
N PHE A 15 8.29 8.96 -10.10
CA PHE A 15 9.16 10.14 -10.15
C PHE A 15 8.57 11.24 -11.02
N THR A 16 7.44 10.99 -11.70
CA THR A 16 6.73 11.99 -12.50
C THR A 16 5.21 11.78 -12.41
N VAL A 17 4.45 12.80 -12.81
CA VAL A 17 2.99 12.74 -12.87
C VAL A 17 2.51 11.73 -13.94
N GLU A 18 3.24 11.64 -15.05
CA GLU A 18 2.95 10.70 -16.13
C GLU A 18 3.07 9.26 -15.63
N GLN A 19 4.14 8.94 -14.88
CA GLN A 19 4.32 7.62 -14.26
C GLN A 19 3.20 7.32 -13.27
N ALA A 20 2.71 8.31 -12.51
CA ALA A 20 1.59 8.12 -11.61
C ALA A 20 0.30 7.77 -12.37
N ALA A 21 0.03 8.42 -13.50
CA ALA A 21 -1.12 8.10 -14.35
C ALA A 21 -1.01 6.72 -15.01
N GLU A 22 0.18 6.35 -15.49
CA GLU A 22 0.47 5.01 -16.02
C GLU A 22 0.29 3.93 -14.94
N ALA A 23 0.80 4.16 -13.74
CA ALA A 23 0.65 3.26 -12.61
C ALA A 23 -0.83 3.05 -12.22
N ALA A 24 -1.61 4.13 -12.17
CA ALA A 24 -3.06 4.07 -11.94
C ALA A 24 -3.76 3.22 -13.01
N SER A 25 -3.42 3.45 -14.28
CA SER A 25 -3.97 2.69 -15.42
C SER A 25 -3.57 1.21 -15.38
N ALA A 26 -2.40 0.89 -14.83
CA ALA A 26 -1.93 -0.49 -14.62
C ALA A 26 -2.55 -1.17 -13.39
N GLY A 27 -3.32 -0.43 -12.56
CA GLY A 27 -4.05 -0.95 -11.41
C GLY A 27 -3.40 -0.68 -10.05
N ALA A 28 -2.45 0.25 -9.94
CA ALA A 28 -1.99 0.75 -8.65
C ALA A 28 -3.07 1.60 -7.99
N GLN A 29 -3.29 1.42 -6.70
CA GLN A 29 -4.19 2.25 -5.90
C GLN A 29 -3.42 3.31 -5.10
N ILE A 30 -2.12 3.11 -4.92
CA ILE A 30 -1.25 4.01 -4.17
C ILE A 30 0.00 4.26 -5.00
N VAL A 31 0.40 5.52 -5.11
CA VAL A 31 1.70 5.91 -5.65
C VAL A 31 2.54 6.57 -4.57
N ASP A 32 3.82 6.29 -4.58
CA ASP A 32 4.79 6.83 -3.63
C ASP A 32 5.71 7.83 -4.35
N ALA A 33 5.60 9.08 -3.97
CA ALA A 33 6.43 10.19 -4.49
C ALA A 33 7.78 10.31 -3.75
N GLY A 34 8.12 9.36 -2.86
CA GLY A 34 9.33 9.44 -2.05
C GLY A 34 9.31 10.65 -1.13
N ASP A 35 10.39 11.42 -1.14
CA ASP A 35 10.53 12.63 -0.32
C ASP A 35 10.26 13.93 -1.11
N ASP A 36 9.63 13.85 -2.30
CA ASP A 36 9.33 15.00 -3.16
C ASP A 36 7.91 15.54 -2.93
N GLU A 37 7.80 16.57 -2.08
CA GLU A 37 6.53 17.26 -1.83
C GLU A 37 5.98 17.96 -3.09
N SER A 38 6.85 18.43 -3.97
CA SER A 38 6.42 19.09 -5.22
C SER A 38 5.72 18.10 -6.14
N LEU A 39 6.22 16.87 -6.19
CA LEU A 39 5.60 15.78 -6.96
C LEU A 39 4.25 15.37 -6.35
N VAL A 40 4.14 15.28 -5.01
CA VAL A 40 2.86 15.02 -4.32
C VAL A 40 1.81 16.06 -4.75
N ILE A 41 2.15 17.35 -4.70
CA ILE A 41 1.26 18.44 -5.08
C ILE A 41 0.90 18.36 -6.56
N ALA A 42 1.87 18.08 -7.45
CA ALA A 42 1.63 17.96 -8.89
C ALA A 42 0.69 16.81 -9.25
N ILE A 43 0.85 15.63 -8.63
CA ILE A 43 -0.04 14.48 -8.83
C ILE A 43 -1.47 14.83 -8.38
N ARG A 44 -1.63 15.50 -7.24
CA ARG A 44 -2.94 15.95 -6.74
C ARG A 44 -3.60 16.96 -7.68
N HIS A 45 -2.86 17.91 -8.21
CA HIS A 45 -3.37 18.89 -9.18
C HIS A 45 -3.79 18.24 -10.50
N ALA A 46 -3.07 17.21 -10.94
CA ALA A 46 -3.40 16.43 -12.12
C ALA A 46 -4.64 15.54 -11.93
N ARG A 47 -5.15 15.42 -10.69
CA ARG A 47 -6.35 14.61 -10.34
C ARG A 47 -6.23 13.15 -10.76
N VAL A 48 -5.04 12.58 -10.67
CA VAL A 48 -4.84 11.14 -10.85
C VAL A 48 -5.63 10.41 -9.75
N ASP A 49 -6.42 9.41 -10.13
CA ASP A 49 -7.30 8.67 -9.21
C ASP A 49 -6.51 7.59 -8.45
N VAL A 50 -5.64 8.05 -7.56
CA VAL A 50 -4.81 7.22 -6.66
C VAL A 50 -4.64 7.91 -5.32
N LEU A 51 -4.30 7.12 -4.28
CA LEU A 51 -3.77 7.66 -3.04
C LEU A 51 -2.29 8.01 -3.22
N VAL A 52 -1.86 9.14 -2.69
CA VAL A 52 -0.46 9.61 -2.80
C VAL A 52 0.24 9.46 -1.47
N CYS A 53 1.34 8.72 -1.47
CA CYS A 53 2.28 8.60 -0.35
C CYS A 53 3.42 9.59 -0.55
N GLY A 54 3.80 10.33 0.49
CA GLY A 54 4.89 11.30 0.45
C GLY A 54 4.86 12.27 1.62
N PRO A 55 5.72 13.29 1.60
CA PRO A 55 5.76 14.34 2.61
C PRO A 55 4.64 15.37 2.41
N GLY A 56 4.41 16.17 3.46
CA GLY A 56 3.54 17.33 3.42
C GLY A 56 2.04 17.03 3.57
N SER A 57 1.27 18.11 3.63
CA SER A 57 -0.16 18.06 3.94
C SER A 57 -1.05 17.63 2.76
N ALA A 58 -0.50 17.55 1.56
CA ALA A 58 -1.21 17.12 0.35
C ALA A 58 -1.21 15.59 0.19
N ALA A 59 -0.39 14.85 0.94
CA ALA A 59 -0.33 13.41 0.91
C ALA A 59 -1.52 12.75 1.61
N ASP A 60 -2.00 11.62 1.07
CA ASP A 60 -3.00 10.76 1.74
C ASP A 60 -2.34 9.82 2.76
N ILE A 61 -1.08 9.47 2.50
CA ILE A 61 -0.23 8.67 3.38
C ILE A 61 1.04 9.47 3.62
N SER A 62 1.22 9.94 4.86
CA SER A 62 2.39 10.75 5.21
C SER A 62 3.59 9.89 5.54
N ARG A 63 4.77 10.32 5.06
CA ARG A 63 6.08 9.85 5.48
C ARG A 63 6.71 10.70 6.59
N ASP A 64 6.06 11.78 6.99
CA ASP A 64 6.59 12.68 8.02
C ASP A 64 6.71 11.97 9.38
N SER A 65 7.65 12.45 10.19
CA SER A 65 7.83 11.87 11.52
C SER A 65 6.56 12.06 12.38
N PRO A 66 6.26 11.13 13.30
CA PRO A 66 5.13 11.26 14.22
C PRO A 66 5.11 12.57 15.01
N LEU A 67 6.28 13.19 15.23
CA LEU A 67 6.42 14.46 15.94
C LEU A 67 6.04 15.67 15.08
N ALA A 68 6.42 15.68 13.80
CA ALA A 68 5.98 16.68 12.84
C ALA A 68 4.47 16.59 12.62
N ALA A 69 3.99 15.39 12.64
CA ALA A 69 2.61 15.04 12.50
C ALA A 69 1.71 15.58 13.64
N ARG A 70 2.19 15.77 14.86
CA ARG A 70 1.41 16.28 16.01
C ARG A 70 1.01 17.75 15.88
N SER A 71 1.69 18.53 15.06
CA SER A 71 1.45 19.98 14.92
C SER A 71 0.49 20.36 13.79
N GLY A 72 0.04 19.40 12.98
CA GLY A 72 -0.80 19.68 11.81
C GLY A 72 -2.21 19.10 11.90
N ALA A 73 -3.23 19.93 11.72
CA ALA A 73 -4.64 19.52 11.67
C ALA A 73 -4.95 18.50 10.55
N TRP A 74 -4.10 18.38 9.54
CA TRP A 74 -4.23 17.45 8.40
C TRP A 74 -4.04 15.97 8.79
N LEU A 75 -3.34 15.69 9.89
CA LEU A 75 -3.21 14.34 10.44
C LEU A 75 -4.52 13.70 10.89
N LEU A 76 -5.57 14.47 10.98
CA LEU A 76 -6.91 13.94 11.28
C LEU A 76 -7.48 13.12 10.09
N SER A 77 -6.92 13.26 8.89
CA SER A 77 -7.40 12.58 7.67
C SER A 77 -6.38 11.66 6.99
N ALA A 78 -5.06 11.94 7.09
CA ALA A 78 -4.03 11.13 6.46
C ALA A 78 -3.63 9.89 7.28
N ARG A 79 -3.07 8.87 6.62
CA ARG A 79 -2.39 7.76 7.28
C ARG A 79 -0.93 8.09 7.49
N LEU A 80 -0.30 7.42 8.43
CA LEU A 80 1.14 7.53 8.68
C LEU A 80 1.85 6.26 8.22
N LEU A 81 2.87 6.40 7.38
CA LEU A 81 3.78 5.31 7.04
C LEU A 81 4.94 5.27 8.04
N CYS A 82 5.11 4.13 8.68
CA CYS A 82 6.21 3.87 9.62
C CYS A 82 7.15 2.80 9.07
N GLY A 83 8.43 3.09 9.06
CA GLY A 83 9.50 2.15 8.72
C GLY A 83 9.78 1.18 9.88
N GLY A 84 8.95 0.13 10.01
CA GLY A 84 9.12 -0.92 11.00
C GLY A 84 8.25 -0.76 12.25
N LEU A 85 8.15 -1.87 13.00
CA LEU A 85 7.27 -1.99 14.17
C LEU A 85 7.61 -1.03 15.30
N SER A 86 8.90 -0.77 15.55
CA SER A 86 9.33 0.16 16.62
C SER A 86 8.84 1.58 16.37
N ALA A 87 8.93 2.07 15.13
CA ALA A 87 8.42 3.39 14.76
C ALA A 87 6.89 3.46 14.87
N ALA A 88 6.20 2.36 14.51
CA ALA A 88 4.75 2.27 14.63
C ALA A 88 4.28 2.28 16.09
N GLU A 89 4.98 1.58 16.99
CA GLU A 89 4.70 1.59 18.42
C GLU A 89 4.92 2.98 19.04
N GLN A 90 5.98 3.68 18.63
CA GLN A 90 6.23 5.05 19.04
C GLN A 90 5.11 6.01 18.57
N ALA A 91 4.66 5.87 17.32
CA ALA A 91 3.57 6.65 16.77
C ALA A 91 2.25 6.40 17.52
N ALA A 92 1.94 5.14 17.81
CA ALA A 92 0.77 4.76 18.60
C ALA A 92 0.86 5.29 20.04
N GLY A 93 2.03 5.19 20.67
CA GLY A 93 2.30 5.78 21.99
C GLY A 93 2.18 7.31 22.01
N ALA A 94 2.41 7.95 20.86
CA ALA A 94 2.18 9.38 20.66
C ALA A 94 0.70 9.76 20.42
N GLY A 95 -0.22 8.77 20.44
CA GLY A 95 -1.67 8.98 20.32
C GLY A 95 -2.23 8.84 18.91
N ILE A 96 -1.46 8.35 17.93
CA ILE A 96 -1.97 8.05 16.60
C ILE A 96 -2.69 6.70 16.65
N ALA A 97 -3.94 6.66 16.17
CA ALA A 97 -4.73 5.44 16.15
C ALA A 97 -4.09 4.36 15.24
N ARG A 98 -4.06 3.11 15.69
CA ARG A 98 -3.37 2.01 14.99
C ARG A 98 -3.88 1.76 13.57
N ASP A 99 -5.17 1.91 13.33
CA ASP A 99 -5.81 1.77 12.02
C ASP A 99 -5.38 2.86 11.01
N ARG A 100 -4.69 3.89 11.49
CA ARG A 100 -4.11 4.98 10.69
C ARG A 100 -2.61 4.84 10.49
N ILE A 101 -1.99 3.83 11.09
CA ILE A 101 -0.56 3.56 10.96
C ILE A 101 -0.38 2.41 9.97
N LEU A 102 0.32 2.69 8.87
CA LEU A 102 0.76 1.68 7.90
C LEU A 102 2.22 1.33 8.23
N VAL A 103 2.48 0.09 8.56
CA VAL A 103 3.81 -0.37 8.99
C VAL A 103 4.49 -1.10 7.86
N GLN A 104 5.64 -0.61 7.44
CA GLN A 104 6.49 -1.33 6.48
C GLN A 104 7.28 -2.40 7.22
N VAL A 105 7.13 -3.65 6.79
CA VAL A 105 7.79 -4.82 7.39
C VAL A 105 8.38 -5.72 6.30
N THR A 106 9.26 -6.62 6.70
CA THR A 106 9.75 -7.69 5.81
C THR A 106 8.68 -8.76 5.58
N PRO A 107 8.75 -9.55 4.50
CA PRO A 107 7.81 -10.65 4.26
C PRO A 107 7.69 -11.64 5.43
N ALA A 108 8.78 -11.89 6.16
CA ALA A 108 8.80 -12.78 7.32
C ALA A 108 7.99 -12.25 8.51
N GLU A 109 7.86 -10.95 8.65
CA GLU A 109 7.20 -10.29 9.77
C GLU A 109 5.70 -10.06 9.55
N VAL A 110 5.21 -10.18 8.30
CA VAL A 110 3.81 -9.86 7.92
C VAL A 110 2.80 -10.51 8.85
N GLY A 111 2.92 -11.83 9.06
CA GLY A 111 1.94 -12.56 9.87
C GLY A 111 1.94 -12.13 11.35
N ALA A 112 3.08 -11.76 11.90
CA ALA A 112 3.18 -11.26 13.27
C ALA A 112 2.59 -9.85 13.40
N ALA A 113 2.96 -8.95 12.48
CA ALA A 113 2.45 -7.58 12.45
C ALA A 113 0.92 -7.53 12.25
N SER A 114 0.39 -8.34 11.31
CA SER A 114 -1.05 -8.44 11.06
C SER A 114 -1.82 -8.96 12.28
N ARG A 115 -1.34 -10.03 12.95
CA ARG A 115 -1.95 -10.52 14.18
C ARG A 115 -1.90 -9.52 15.34
N ALA A 116 -0.90 -8.65 15.36
CA ALA A 116 -0.81 -7.54 16.32
C ALA A 116 -1.77 -6.37 16.00
N GLY A 117 -2.55 -6.47 14.90
CA GLY A 117 -3.55 -5.48 14.50
C GLY A 117 -3.00 -4.28 13.73
N TRP A 118 -1.79 -4.38 13.18
CA TRP A 118 -1.24 -3.33 12.33
C TRP A 118 -1.75 -3.43 10.90
N GLN A 119 -1.89 -2.27 10.24
CA GLN A 119 -1.99 -2.21 8.78
C GLN A 119 -0.58 -2.41 8.21
N VAL A 120 -0.42 -3.39 7.34
CA VAL A 120 0.89 -3.88 6.92
C VAL A 120 1.18 -3.55 5.46
N LEU A 121 2.31 -2.91 5.21
CA LEU A 121 2.93 -2.73 3.90
C LEU A 121 4.15 -3.64 3.81
N VAL A 122 4.32 -4.31 2.67
CA VAL A 122 5.50 -5.13 2.39
C VAL A 122 5.98 -4.90 0.96
N ASP A 123 7.30 -4.77 0.81
CA ASP A 123 7.95 -4.78 -0.49
C ASP A 123 8.20 -6.23 -0.91
N VAL A 124 7.79 -6.58 -2.12
CA VAL A 124 7.93 -7.94 -2.65
C VAL A 124 8.95 -8.06 -3.78
N ASP A 125 9.50 -6.94 -4.22
CA ASP A 125 10.54 -6.95 -5.24
C ASP A 125 11.89 -7.40 -4.64
N ASP A 126 12.77 -7.86 -5.48
CA ASP A 126 14.19 -8.07 -5.23
C ASP A 126 15.01 -7.36 -6.32
N ASP A 127 16.33 -7.37 -6.19
CA ASP A 127 17.22 -6.73 -7.16
C ASP A 127 17.32 -7.50 -8.48
N ALA A 128 16.70 -8.70 -8.56
CA ALA A 128 16.68 -9.49 -9.77
C ALA A 128 15.77 -8.85 -10.84
N ALA A 129 16.02 -9.17 -12.09
CA ALA A 129 15.23 -8.72 -13.22
C ALA A 129 14.73 -9.91 -14.05
N GLY A 130 13.72 -9.65 -14.89
CA GLY A 130 13.15 -10.61 -15.82
C GLY A 130 11.97 -11.41 -15.26
N ALA A 131 11.43 -12.29 -16.08
CA ALA A 131 10.19 -13.02 -15.81
C ALA A 131 10.24 -13.89 -14.54
N ALA A 132 11.41 -14.45 -14.19
CA ALA A 132 11.57 -15.23 -12.97
C ALA A 132 11.43 -14.37 -11.72
N ALA A 133 11.98 -13.14 -11.71
CA ALA A 133 11.83 -12.19 -10.62
C ALA A 133 10.37 -11.72 -10.46
N GLU A 134 9.71 -11.43 -11.58
CA GLU A 134 8.28 -11.08 -11.59
C GLU A 134 7.41 -12.20 -11.03
N ALA A 135 7.66 -13.46 -11.42
CA ALA A 135 6.94 -14.62 -10.88
C ALA A 135 7.19 -14.81 -9.38
N ALA A 136 8.45 -14.63 -8.93
CA ALA A 136 8.81 -14.71 -7.52
C ALA A 136 8.14 -13.60 -6.70
N ALA A 137 8.10 -12.36 -7.21
CA ALA A 137 7.37 -11.25 -6.58
C ALA A 137 5.88 -11.57 -6.46
N GLY A 138 5.25 -12.15 -7.51
CA GLY A 138 3.85 -12.59 -7.48
C GLY A 138 3.57 -13.64 -6.42
N ALA A 139 4.44 -14.63 -6.30
CA ALA A 139 4.33 -15.66 -5.26
C ALA A 139 4.46 -15.06 -3.86
N ARG A 140 5.47 -14.21 -3.62
CA ARG A 140 5.65 -13.50 -2.34
C ARG A 140 4.44 -12.65 -1.98
N ALA A 141 3.92 -11.86 -2.96
CA ALA A 141 2.74 -11.02 -2.76
C ALA A 141 1.52 -11.85 -2.32
N SER A 142 1.25 -12.97 -3.00
CA SER A 142 0.14 -13.86 -2.66
C SER A 142 0.25 -14.41 -1.23
N VAL A 143 1.45 -14.86 -0.82
CA VAL A 143 1.70 -15.34 0.54
C VAL A 143 1.55 -14.22 1.55
N CYS A 144 2.11 -13.02 1.29
CA CYS A 144 2.01 -11.88 2.19
C CYS A 144 0.55 -11.42 2.39
N VAL A 145 -0.23 -11.36 1.31
CA VAL A 145 -1.67 -11.04 1.42
C VAL A 145 -2.42 -12.13 2.17
N TRP A 146 -2.12 -13.40 1.93
CA TRP A 146 -2.70 -14.50 2.71
C TRP A 146 -2.41 -14.36 4.21
N LEU A 147 -1.22 -13.91 4.57
CA LEU A 147 -0.81 -13.66 5.95
C LEU A 147 -1.35 -12.35 6.54
N GLY A 148 -2.01 -11.51 5.73
CA GLY A 148 -2.70 -10.30 6.17
C GLY A 148 -2.03 -8.98 5.81
N ALA A 149 -1.13 -8.94 4.81
CA ALA A 149 -0.65 -7.68 4.26
C ALA A 149 -1.80 -6.90 3.62
N ASN A 150 -1.84 -5.59 3.85
CA ASN A 150 -2.85 -4.67 3.32
C ASN A 150 -2.35 -3.93 2.08
N VAL A 151 -1.04 -3.68 1.98
CA VAL A 151 -0.42 -2.97 0.87
C VAL A 151 0.81 -3.74 0.40
N ILE A 152 0.92 -3.96 -0.90
CA ILE A 152 2.06 -4.57 -1.55
C ILE A 152 2.79 -3.49 -2.36
N SER A 153 4.05 -3.23 -2.03
CA SER A 153 4.95 -2.37 -2.80
C SER A 153 5.62 -3.19 -3.89
N THR A 154 5.55 -2.71 -5.15
CA THR A 154 6.14 -3.40 -6.29
C THR A 154 6.23 -2.51 -7.53
N ARG A 155 7.19 -2.83 -8.42
CA ARG A 155 7.28 -2.31 -9.79
C ARG A 155 6.44 -3.12 -10.81
N HIS A 156 5.98 -4.33 -10.44
CA HIS A 156 5.24 -5.25 -11.32
C HIS A 156 3.73 -5.14 -11.15
N ILE A 157 3.18 -3.92 -11.27
CA ILE A 157 1.81 -3.53 -10.87
C ILE A 157 0.75 -4.50 -11.43
N ALA A 158 0.69 -4.65 -12.76
CA ALA A 158 -0.37 -5.42 -13.42
C ALA A 158 -0.34 -6.91 -13.05
N GLN A 159 0.85 -7.48 -12.89
CA GLN A 159 1.02 -8.87 -12.49
C GLN A 159 0.60 -9.07 -11.04
N ILE A 160 1.12 -8.22 -10.16
CA ILE A 160 0.79 -8.30 -8.73
C ILE A 160 -0.70 -8.09 -8.53
N ARG A 161 -1.35 -7.11 -9.20
CA ARG A 161 -2.80 -6.92 -9.09
C ARG A 161 -3.58 -8.19 -9.39
N ARG A 162 -3.21 -8.92 -10.44
CA ARG A 162 -3.84 -10.22 -10.77
C ARG A 162 -3.64 -11.27 -9.68
N CYS A 163 -2.43 -11.36 -9.12
CA CYS A 163 -2.14 -12.26 -8.00
C CYS A 163 -2.97 -11.95 -6.76
N LEU A 164 -3.12 -10.65 -6.42
CA LEU A 164 -3.94 -10.20 -5.30
C LEU A 164 -5.42 -10.53 -5.52
N ASP A 165 -5.96 -10.20 -6.69
CA ASP A 165 -7.37 -10.48 -7.05
C ASP A 165 -7.69 -11.98 -6.95
N MET A 166 -6.78 -12.84 -7.41
CA MET A 166 -6.92 -14.28 -7.29
C MET A 166 -6.85 -14.74 -5.83
N THR A 167 -5.89 -14.24 -5.07
CA THR A 167 -5.71 -14.59 -3.65
C THR A 167 -6.94 -14.18 -2.82
N GLU A 168 -7.46 -12.98 -3.03
CA GLU A 168 -8.66 -12.47 -2.35
C GLU A 168 -9.91 -13.26 -2.74
N SER A 169 -10.03 -13.68 -4.00
CA SER A 169 -11.12 -14.54 -4.46
C SER A 169 -11.09 -15.92 -3.79
N ILE A 170 -9.89 -16.52 -3.64
CA ILE A 170 -9.71 -17.81 -2.94
C ILE A 170 -10.05 -17.68 -1.45
N ARG A 171 -9.67 -16.55 -0.83
CA ARG A 171 -10.02 -16.27 0.59
C ARG A 171 -11.51 -15.97 0.80
N GLY A 172 -12.26 -15.70 -0.27
CA GLY A 172 -13.65 -15.28 -0.20
C GLY A 172 -13.86 -13.83 0.24
N SER A 173 -12.81 -13.04 0.33
CA SER A 173 -12.89 -11.61 0.66
C SER A 173 -13.31 -10.75 -0.53
N ARG A 174 -13.24 -11.29 -1.75
CA ARG A 174 -13.73 -10.67 -2.98
C ARG A 174 -14.57 -11.67 -3.77
N PRO A 175 -15.81 -11.33 -4.19
CA PRO A 175 -16.56 -12.21 -5.08
C PRO A 175 -15.82 -12.34 -6.42
N PRO A 176 -15.78 -13.55 -7.04
CA PRO A 176 -15.18 -13.72 -8.35
C PRO A 176 -15.87 -12.85 -9.38
N ALA A 177 -15.12 -12.29 -10.32
CA ALA A 177 -15.64 -11.41 -11.36
C ALA A 177 -16.71 -12.10 -12.25
N TRP A 178 -16.66 -13.43 -12.34
CA TRP A 178 -17.63 -14.27 -13.04
C TRP A 178 -17.94 -15.52 -12.22
N ALA A 179 -19.16 -15.64 -11.76
CA ALA A 179 -19.71 -16.89 -11.23
C ALA A 179 -20.61 -17.51 -12.32
N VAL A 180 -20.05 -18.36 -13.16
CA VAL A 180 -20.87 -19.24 -13.98
C VAL A 180 -21.39 -20.35 -13.06
N ARG A 181 -22.64 -20.25 -12.62
CA ARG A 181 -23.30 -21.39 -12.02
C ARG A 181 -23.36 -22.50 -13.04
N GLY A 182 -22.65 -23.59 -12.80
CA GLY A 182 -22.81 -24.79 -13.60
C GLY A 182 -24.27 -25.16 -13.69
N LEU A 183 -24.74 -25.38 -14.89
CA LEU A 183 -26.06 -25.96 -15.14
C LEU A 183 -26.04 -27.34 -14.48
N ALA A 184 -26.95 -27.55 -13.54
CA ALA A 184 -27.31 -28.86 -13.04
C ALA A 184 -28.15 -29.58 -14.10
#